data_6d0277dddf4940d9118fc2f522de6e70
#
_entry.id   6d0277dddf4940d9118fc2f522de6e70
#
_cell.length_a   1.000
_cell.length_b   1.000
_cell.length_c   1.000
_cell.angle_alpha   90.00
_cell.angle_beta   90.00
_cell.angle_gamma   90.00
#
_symmetry.space_group_name_H-M   'P 1'
#
loop_
_entity.id
_entity.type
_entity.pdbx_description
1 polymer ?
#
loop_
_entity_poly.entity_id
_entity_poly.type
_entity_poly.pdbx_seq_one_letter_code
_entity_poly.pdbx_strand_id
1 'polypeptide(L)'
;VVNQRAVTLTASQQERIYGDAMILDDTSFTVTDLDGDSVLPNGEVIDTVALNSVTGIDATTTANVGGYGDEIEITGQAGSNGFDAGNYDLTYVTGDLVVNQRSVTLTALQQERGYGTSLTFDSEAFTVLDMDGDNALPNGELIEAVDLVSEGGVAQDLIAFPVRYPENLRIVDQSGTDGFLAENYDFTYVPGDLVVKGFPQGTVLFA
;
A
#
# COMPACT_ATOMS: atom_id res chain seq x y z
N VAL A 1 -21.87 -44.00 26.55
CA VAL A 1 -21.62 -43.28 25.30
C VAL A 1 -20.83 -42.04 25.68
N VAL A 2 -19.68 -41.86 25.09
CA VAL A 2 -18.90 -40.60 25.19
C VAL A 2 -19.29 -39.77 23.99
N ASN A 3 -19.76 -38.54 24.24
CA ASN A 3 -20.10 -37.61 23.18
C ASN A 3 -18.89 -36.76 22.79
N GLN A 4 -18.82 -36.32 21.55
CA GLN A 4 -17.82 -35.35 21.11
C GLN A 4 -17.96 -34.04 21.86
N ARG A 5 -16.84 -33.37 22.13
CA ARG A 5 -16.81 -32.06 22.82
C ARG A 5 -16.82 -30.95 21.75
N ALA A 6 -17.71 -30.00 21.93
CA ALA A 6 -17.80 -28.87 21.00
C ALA A 6 -16.58 -27.96 21.13
N VAL A 7 -15.95 -27.62 20.00
CA VAL A 7 -14.84 -26.66 19.91
C VAL A 7 -15.02 -25.82 18.66
N THR A 8 -14.88 -24.51 18.82
CA THR A 8 -14.89 -23.56 17.71
C THR A 8 -13.47 -23.09 17.41
N LEU A 9 -13.08 -23.18 16.15
CA LEU A 9 -11.86 -22.62 15.60
C LEU A 9 -12.21 -21.40 14.76
N THR A 10 -11.67 -20.24 15.11
CA THR A 10 -11.92 -19.00 14.36
C THR A 10 -10.63 -18.54 13.71
N ALA A 11 -10.60 -18.41 12.40
CA ALA A 11 -9.48 -17.81 11.69
C ALA A 11 -9.33 -16.34 12.09
N SER A 12 -8.12 -15.91 12.41
CA SER A 12 -7.86 -14.50 12.70
C SER A 12 -7.77 -13.70 11.41
N GLN A 13 -8.06 -12.39 11.50
CA GLN A 13 -7.78 -11.47 10.41
C GLN A 13 -6.29 -11.50 10.06
N GLN A 14 -5.99 -11.49 8.76
CA GLN A 14 -4.63 -11.35 8.24
C GLN A 14 -4.54 -10.17 7.28
N GLU A 15 -3.33 -9.68 7.06
CA GLU A 15 -3.11 -8.45 6.29
C GLU A 15 -1.99 -8.64 5.27
N ARG A 16 -2.11 -7.97 4.14
CA ARG A 16 -1.05 -7.84 3.15
C ARG A 16 -1.00 -6.44 2.54
N ILE A 17 0.06 -6.13 1.82
CA ILE A 17 0.20 -4.88 1.09
C ILE A 17 -0.26 -5.10 -0.36
N TYR A 18 -0.85 -4.08 -0.97
CA TYR A 18 -1.20 -4.08 -2.38
C TYR A 18 0.01 -4.41 -3.26
N GLY A 19 -0.19 -5.25 -4.25
CA GLY A 19 0.87 -5.71 -5.14
C GLY A 19 1.63 -6.96 -4.68
N ASP A 20 1.54 -7.33 -3.39
CA ASP A 20 2.20 -8.51 -2.85
C ASP A 20 1.23 -9.70 -2.79
N ALA A 21 1.72 -10.90 -3.09
CA ALA A 21 1.06 -12.14 -2.70
C ALA A 21 1.46 -12.50 -1.27
N MET A 22 0.58 -13.18 -0.54
CA MET A 22 0.91 -13.68 0.80
C MET A 22 0.71 -15.19 0.90
N ILE A 23 1.33 -15.77 1.90
CA ILE A 23 1.01 -17.10 2.39
C ILE A 23 0.28 -16.92 3.71
N LEU A 24 -0.90 -17.51 3.84
CA LEU A 24 -1.69 -17.44 5.07
C LEU A 24 -0.93 -18.10 6.22
N ASP A 25 -0.90 -17.41 7.38
CA ASP A 25 -0.27 -17.91 8.60
C ASP A 25 -1.20 -18.94 9.27
N ASP A 26 -0.82 -20.20 9.20
CA ASP A 26 -1.55 -21.35 9.71
C ASP A 26 -1.61 -21.43 11.26
N THR A 27 -0.89 -20.55 11.94
CA THR A 27 -0.95 -20.37 13.41
C THR A 27 -1.85 -19.22 13.85
N SER A 28 -2.39 -18.45 12.88
CA SER A 28 -3.23 -17.27 13.13
C SER A 28 -4.70 -17.64 13.26
N PHE A 29 -5.06 -18.26 14.40
CA PHE A 29 -6.43 -18.64 14.72
C PHE A 29 -6.66 -18.62 16.23
N THR A 30 -7.91 -18.72 16.67
CA THR A 30 -8.30 -18.88 18.05
C THR A 30 -9.10 -20.16 18.26
N VAL A 31 -8.93 -20.77 19.43
CA VAL A 31 -9.69 -21.93 19.90
C VAL A 31 -10.66 -21.47 20.97
N THR A 32 -11.91 -21.88 20.88
CA THR A 32 -12.90 -21.69 21.95
C THR A 32 -13.57 -23.03 22.25
N ASP A 33 -13.33 -23.52 23.44
CA ASP A 33 -13.91 -24.77 23.94
C ASP A 33 -15.35 -24.56 24.41
N LEU A 34 -16.05 -25.65 24.68
CA LEU A 34 -17.42 -25.70 25.25
C LEU A 34 -17.59 -24.82 26.51
N ASP A 35 -16.54 -24.71 27.33
CA ASP A 35 -16.55 -23.90 28.54
C ASP A 35 -16.23 -22.41 28.29
N GLY A 36 -15.93 -22.04 27.04
CA GLY A 36 -15.65 -20.67 26.63
C GLY A 36 -14.19 -20.24 26.78
N ASP A 37 -13.29 -21.17 27.05
CA ASP A 37 -11.85 -20.92 27.15
C ASP A 37 -11.08 -21.54 25.94
N SER A 38 -9.77 -21.41 25.94
CA SER A 38 -8.89 -21.89 24.88
C SER A 38 -8.14 -23.19 25.27
N VAL A 39 -8.50 -23.82 26.38
CA VAL A 39 -7.79 -24.97 26.91
C VAL A 39 -8.56 -26.25 26.61
N LEU A 40 -7.98 -27.13 25.82
CA LEU A 40 -8.56 -28.45 25.55
C LEU A 40 -8.30 -29.40 26.72
N PRO A 41 -9.19 -30.42 26.93
CA PRO A 41 -8.99 -31.44 27.95
C PRO A 41 -7.65 -32.17 27.81
N ASN A 42 -7.16 -32.70 28.92
CA ASN A 42 -5.95 -33.53 29.00
C ASN A 42 -4.65 -32.85 28.52
N GLY A 43 -4.66 -31.52 28.33
CA GLY A 43 -3.52 -30.78 27.82
C GLY A 43 -3.29 -30.97 26.31
N GLU A 44 -4.31 -31.42 25.59
CA GLU A 44 -4.30 -31.49 24.12
C GLU A 44 -4.19 -30.06 23.50
N VAL A 45 -3.56 -29.95 22.37
CA VAL A 45 -3.33 -28.66 21.68
C VAL A 45 -3.65 -28.81 20.21
N ILE A 46 -4.33 -27.82 19.65
CA ILE A 46 -4.39 -27.60 18.21
C ILE A 46 -3.27 -26.63 17.86
N ASP A 47 -2.27 -27.08 17.11
CA ASP A 47 -1.06 -26.31 16.84
C ASP A 47 -1.20 -25.44 15.57
N THR A 48 -1.87 -25.98 14.55
CA THR A 48 -2.03 -25.31 13.25
C THR A 48 -3.39 -25.60 12.65
N VAL A 49 -3.81 -24.73 11.73
CA VAL A 49 -4.99 -24.92 10.89
C VAL A 49 -4.59 -24.89 9.42
N ALA A 50 -5.28 -25.66 8.58
CA ALA A 50 -5.16 -25.50 7.15
C ALA A 50 -6.07 -24.33 6.71
N LEU A 51 -5.50 -23.30 6.14
CA LEU A 51 -6.19 -22.11 5.68
C LEU A 51 -6.30 -22.07 4.17
N ASN A 52 -7.38 -21.48 3.68
CA ASN A 52 -7.62 -21.22 2.27
C ASN A 52 -8.27 -19.83 2.12
N SER A 53 -7.90 -19.09 1.08
CA SER A 53 -8.61 -17.88 0.67
C SER A 53 -9.81 -18.28 -0.21
N VAL A 54 -10.99 -17.86 0.17
CA VAL A 54 -12.26 -18.25 -0.51
C VAL A 54 -12.27 -17.80 -1.96
N THR A 55 -11.78 -16.60 -2.25
CA THR A 55 -11.72 -16.02 -3.60
C THR A 55 -10.33 -16.04 -4.23
N GLY A 56 -9.29 -16.47 -3.49
CA GLY A 56 -7.90 -16.50 -3.95
C GLY A 56 -7.20 -15.14 -3.91
N ILE A 57 -7.71 -14.22 -3.11
CA ILE A 57 -7.14 -12.86 -2.95
C ILE A 57 -5.75 -12.91 -2.31
N ASP A 58 -5.46 -13.88 -1.47
CA ASP A 58 -4.14 -14.10 -0.87
C ASP A 58 -3.01 -14.20 -1.91
N ALA A 59 -3.28 -14.92 -3.01
CA ALA A 59 -2.33 -15.14 -4.10
C ALA A 59 -2.40 -14.08 -5.21
N THR A 60 -3.46 -13.26 -5.25
CA THR A 60 -3.71 -12.29 -6.32
C THR A 60 -3.11 -10.94 -5.99
N THR A 61 -2.08 -10.50 -6.74
CA THR A 61 -1.42 -9.21 -6.52
C THR A 61 -2.25 -8.00 -6.92
N THR A 62 -3.28 -8.18 -7.74
CA THR A 62 -4.14 -7.12 -8.30
C THR A 62 -5.41 -6.82 -7.48
N ALA A 63 -5.65 -7.53 -6.38
CA ALA A 63 -6.81 -7.21 -5.53
C ALA A 63 -6.63 -5.85 -4.87
N ASN A 64 -7.60 -4.95 -5.04
CA ASN A 64 -7.55 -3.58 -4.55
C ASN A 64 -7.45 -3.49 -3.03
N VAL A 65 -7.02 -2.35 -2.54
CA VAL A 65 -7.03 -1.99 -1.11
C VAL A 65 -8.44 -2.08 -0.55
N GLY A 66 -8.56 -2.70 0.63
CA GLY A 66 -9.85 -2.87 1.30
C GLY A 66 -9.90 -4.06 2.24
N GLY A 67 -11.01 -4.17 2.94
CA GLY A 67 -11.33 -5.32 3.80
C GLY A 67 -12.20 -6.31 3.04
N TYR A 68 -11.80 -7.58 3.09
CA TYR A 68 -12.49 -8.72 2.48
C TYR A 68 -12.97 -9.62 3.61
N GLY A 69 -14.26 -9.47 3.94
CA GLY A 69 -14.90 -10.22 5.03
C GLY A 69 -15.09 -11.69 4.68
N ASP A 70 -14.95 -12.55 5.69
CA ASP A 70 -15.11 -14.00 5.55
C ASP A 70 -14.20 -14.65 4.48
N GLU A 71 -13.05 -14.05 4.21
CA GLU A 71 -12.16 -14.46 3.12
C GLU A 71 -11.25 -15.64 3.51
N ILE A 72 -10.92 -15.78 4.81
CA ILE A 72 -10.02 -16.84 5.29
C ILE A 72 -10.84 -17.97 5.87
N GLU A 73 -10.83 -19.12 5.19
CA GLU A 73 -11.53 -20.34 5.56
C GLU A 73 -10.58 -21.35 6.21
N ILE A 74 -11.01 -21.96 7.33
CA ILE A 74 -10.34 -23.12 7.94
C ILE A 74 -10.86 -24.39 7.25
N THR A 75 -9.95 -25.15 6.64
CA THR A 75 -10.28 -26.39 5.93
C THR A 75 -9.82 -27.65 6.66
N GLY A 76 -9.04 -27.47 7.72
CA GLY A 76 -8.53 -28.56 8.53
C GLY A 76 -7.69 -28.06 9.70
N GLN A 77 -7.23 -28.98 10.54
CA GLN A 77 -6.40 -28.68 11.71
C GLN A 77 -5.42 -29.81 12.00
N ALA A 78 -4.33 -29.48 12.68
CA ALA A 78 -3.38 -30.43 13.22
C ALA A 78 -3.04 -30.05 14.66
N GLY A 79 -2.74 -31.03 15.48
CA GLY A 79 -2.46 -30.81 16.89
C GLY A 79 -1.50 -31.83 17.49
N SER A 80 -1.14 -31.58 18.73
CA SER A 80 -0.20 -32.38 19.53
C SER A 80 -0.77 -32.82 20.85
N ASN A 81 0.08 -33.42 21.70
CA ASN A 81 -0.25 -33.88 23.02
C ASN A 81 -1.45 -34.85 23.10
N GLY A 82 -1.66 -35.64 22.03
CA GLY A 82 -2.74 -36.62 21.99
C GLY A 82 -4.04 -36.08 21.37
N PHE A 83 -4.02 -34.88 20.79
CA PHE A 83 -5.18 -34.35 20.05
C PHE A 83 -5.67 -35.33 18.98
N ASP A 84 -6.94 -35.70 19.05
CA ASP A 84 -7.65 -36.47 18.03
C ASP A 84 -8.96 -35.76 17.68
N ALA A 85 -9.03 -35.26 16.45
CA ALA A 85 -10.20 -34.56 15.95
C ALA A 85 -11.51 -35.35 16.05
N GLY A 86 -11.43 -36.70 16.07
CA GLY A 86 -12.60 -37.56 16.27
C GLY A 86 -13.26 -37.44 17.62
N ASN A 87 -12.58 -36.87 18.61
CA ASN A 87 -13.13 -36.61 19.98
C ASN A 87 -13.92 -35.30 20.05
N TYR A 88 -13.87 -34.46 19.04
CA TYR A 88 -14.42 -33.10 19.02
C TYR A 88 -15.50 -32.92 17.95
N ASP A 89 -16.49 -32.12 18.25
CA ASP A 89 -17.44 -31.53 17.31
C ASP A 89 -16.92 -30.15 16.93
N LEU A 90 -16.19 -30.09 15.79
CA LEU A 90 -15.44 -28.92 15.36
C LEU A 90 -16.31 -28.00 14.51
N THR A 91 -16.40 -26.74 14.94
CA THR A 91 -17.00 -25.64 14.16
C THR A 91 -15.91 -24.71 13.69
N TYR A 92 -15.90 -24.37 12.38
CA TYR A 92 -14.96 -23.44 11.78
C TYR A 92 -15.66 -22.11 11.52
N VAL A 93 -15.01 -21.03 11.93
CA VAL A 93 -15.45 -19.65 11.67
C VAL A 93 -14.39 -18.97 10.82
N THR A 94 -14.83 -18.31 9.77
CA THR A 94 -13.97 -17.59 8.83
C THR A 94 -13.33 -16.36 9.45
N GLY A 95 -12.22 -15.92 8.87
CA GLY A 95 -11.55 -14.67 9.20
C GLY A 95 -11.53 -13.72 8.00
N ASP A 96 -11.17 -12.48 8.26
CA ASP A 96 -11.07 -11.44 7.25
C ASP A 96 -9.65 -11.34 6.69
N LEU A 97 -9.55 -10.91 5.42
CA LEU A 97 -8.29 -10.49 4.81
C LEU A 97 -8.34 -9.00 4.51
N VAL A 98 -7.28 -8.27 4.90
CA VAL A 98 -7.14 -6.84 4.61
C VAL A 98 -6.00 -6.63 3.62
N VAL A 99 -6.25 -5.87 2.57
CA VAL A 99 -5.23 -5.37 1.65
C VAL A 99 -4.98 -3.91 2.00
N ASN A 100 -3.78 -3.61 2.48
CA ASN A 100 -3.34 -2.28 2.85
C ASN A 100 -2.71 -1.55 1.67
N GLN A 101 -2.72 -0.20 1.73
CA GLN A 101 -2.08 0.65 0.72
C GLN A 101 -0.57 0.38 0.65
N ARG A 102 -0.03 0.52 -0.56
CA ARG A 102 1.40 0.47 -0.83
C ARG A 102 2.01 1.87 -0.79
N SER A 103 3.07 2.06 -0.02
CA SER A 103 3.72 3.37 0.11
C SER A 103 4.57 3.69 -1.13
N VAL A 104 4.36 4.89 -1.70
CA VAL A 104 5.10 5.39 -2.85
C VAL A 104 5.52 6.84 -2.60
N THR A 105 6.77 7.16 -2.90
CA THR A 105 7.29 8.52 -2.86
C THR A 105 7.40 9.09 -4.27
N LEU A 106 6.75 10.22 -4.52
CA LEU A 106 6.88 10.99 -5.74
C LEU A 106 7.70 12.25 -5.47
N THR A 107 8.81 12.41 -6.19
CA THR A 107 9.69 13.57 -6.05
C THR A 107 9.61 14.43 -7.32
N ALA A 108 9.18 15.69 -7.18
CA ALA A 108 9.20 16.64 -8.27
C ALA A 108 10.65 17.00 -8.65
N LEU A 109 10.98 16.96 -9.92
CA LEU A 109 12.28 17.38 -10.40
C LEU A 109 12.35 18.90 -10.54
N GLN A 110 13.59 19.44 -10.49
CA GLN A 110 13.83 20.86 -10.72
C GLN A 110 13.32 21.26 -12.10
N GLN A 111 12.60 22.39 -12.16
CA GLN A 111 12.21 23.02 -13.41
C GLN A 111 12.75 24.44 -13.56
N GLU A 112 12.82 24.92 -14.79
CA GLU A 112 13.41 26.21 -15.09
C GLU A 112 12.47 27.05 -15.94
N ARG A 113 12.47 28.37 -15.71
CA ARG A 113 11.80 29.33 -16.58
C ARG A 113 12.65 30.58 -16.82
N GLY A 114 12.38 31.27 -17.90
CA GLY A 114 12.91 32.63 -18.13
C GLY A 114 12.17 33.66 -17.27
N TYR A 115 12.87 34.72 -16.88
CA TYR A 115 12.22 35.87 -16.24
C TYR A 115 11.16 36.47 -17.17
N GLY A 116 9.99 36.82 -16.64
CA GLY A 116 8.89 37.40 -17.37
C GLY A 116 8.13 36.45 -18.31
N THR A 117 8.48 35.15 -18.32
CA THR A 117 7.74 34.15 -19.11
C THR A 117 6.73 33.41 -18.21
N SER A 118 5.61 33.00 -18.82
CA SER A 118 4.71 32.04 -18.14
C SER A 118 5.44 30.71 -17.98
N LEU A 119 5.22 30.05 -16.86
CA LEU A 119 5.68 28.68 -16.65
C LEU A 119 4.56 27.71 -17.00
N THR A 120 4.84 26.84 -17.93
CA THR A 120 4.09 25.59 -18.11
C THR A 120 4.92 24.49 -17.48
N PHE A 121 4.37 23.82 -16.49
CA PHE A 121 5.08 22.74 -15.83
C PHE A 121 5.14 21.52 -16.74
N ASP A 122 6.29 20.88 -16.72
CA ASP A 122 6.47 19.55 -17.30
C ASP A 122 5.91 18.53 -16.31
N SER A 123 4.77 17.96 -16.62
CA SER A 123 4.08 16.97 -15.80
C SER A 123 4.80 15.61 -15.73
N GLU A 124 5.77 15.37 -16.59
CA GLU A 124 6.59 14.15 -16.60
C GLU A 124 7.91 14.33 -15.81
N ALA A 125 8.18 15.55 -15.32
CA ALA A 125 9.41 15.84 -14.59
C ALA A 125 9.29 15.45 -13.09
N PHE A 126 9.23 14.18 -12.82
CA PHE A 126 9.23 13.60 -11.46
C PHE A 126 9.96 12.27 -11.41
N THR A 127 10.18 11.75 -10.23
CA THR A 127 10.67 10.38 -10.00
C THR A 127 9.72 9.64 -9.07
N VAL A 128 9.62 8.33 -9.27
CA VAL A 128 8.87 7.40 -8.44
C VAL A 128 9.87 6.58 -7.61
N LEU A 129 9.59 6.39 -6.34
CA LEU A 129 10.30 5.45 -5.49
C LEU A 129 9.26 4.63 -4.73
N ASP A 130 9.20 3.36 -5.04
CA ASP A 130 8.35 2.40 -4.35
C ASP A 130 8.92 2.01 -2.98
N MET A 131 8.11 1.43 -2.12
CA MET A 131 8.52 0.96 -0.78
C MET A 131 9.67 -0.06 -0.83
N ASP A 132 9.81 -0.80 -1.92
CA ASP A 132 10.90 -1.77 -2.14
C ASP A 132 12.22 -1.11 -2.56
N GLY A 133 12.21 0.21 -2.78
CA GLY A 133 13.40 1.01 -3.11
C GLY A 133 13.71 1.07 -4.59
N ASP A 134 12.79 0.68 -5.46
CA ASP A 134 12.92 0.81 -6.90
C ASP A 134 11.90 1.82 -7.49
N ASN A 135 11.83 1.92 -8.80
CA ASN A 135 10.94 2.85 -9.50
C ASN A 135 9.80 2.13 -10.24
N ALA A 136 9.60 0.87 -9.98
CA ALA A 136 8.57 0.05 -10.60
C ALA A 136 7.38 -0.13 -9.65
N LEU A 137 6.18 0.17 -10.10
CA LEU A 137 4.97 -0.19 -9.37
C LEU A 137 4.61 -1.65 -9.61
N PRO A 138 3.89 -2.30 -8.67
CA PRO A 138 3.43 -3.67 -8.85
C PRO A 138 2.51 -3.80 -10.07
N ASN A 139 2.34 -5.02 -10.55
CA ASN A 139 1.42 -5.38 -11.64
C ASN A 139 1.71 -4.68 -12.99
N GLY A 140 2.85 -3.97 -13.11
CA GLY A 140 3.20 -3.19 -14.31
C GLY A 140 2.47 -1.85 -14.43
N GLU A 141 1.87 -1.38 -13.36
CA GLU A 141 1.21 -0.08 -13.31
C GLU A 141 2.21 1.07 -13.48
N LEU A 142 1.75 2.18 -14.07
CA LEU A 142 2.59 3.34 -14.36
C LEU A 142 1.91 4.62 -13.86
N ILE A 143 2.68 5.49 -13.22
CA ILE A 143 2.32 6.90 -13.03
C ILE A 143 2.91 7.66 -14.22
N GLU A 144 2.06 8.24 -15.06
CA GLU A 144 2.48 8.91 -16.29
C GLU A 144 2.72 10.41 -16.10
N ALA A 145 1.91 11.03 -15.27
CA ALA A 145 1.98 12.47 -15.06
C ALA A 145 1.62 12.89 -13.64
N VAL A 146 2.14 14.03 -13.24
CA VAL A 146 1.81 14.70 -11.98
C VAL A 146 1.31 16.11 -12.25
N ASP A 147 0.37 16.56 -11.43
CA ASP A 147 -0.05 17.96 -11.39
C ASP A 147 0.87 18.74 -10.47
N LEU A 148 1.53 19.76 -11.02
CA LEU A 148 2.50 20.58 -10.31
C LEU A 148 1.94 21.98 -10.04
N VAL A 149 2.18 22.48 -8.86
CA VAL A 149 1.92 23.87 -8.48
C VAL A 149 3.18 24.52 -7.92
N SER A 150 3.32 25.84 -8.13
CA SER A 150 4.38 26.63 -7.51
C SER A 150 3.81 27.41 -6.33
N GLU A 151 4.42 27.31 -5.17
CA GLU A 151 4.05 28.11 -4.01
C GLU A 151 4.52 29.57 -4.15
N GLY A 152 3.55 30.47 -4.23
CA GLY A 152 3.77 31.87 -4.41
C GLY A 152 4.15 32.20 -5.85
N GLY A 153 3.23 32.86 -6.58
CA GLY A 153 3.54 33.39 -7.89
C GLY A 153 4.87 34.11 -7.79
N VAL A 154 5.86 33.58 -8.51
CA VAL A 154 7.23 34.04 -8.41
C VAL A 154 7.23 35.53 -8.65
N ALA A 155 7.23 36.25 -7.56
CA ALA A 155 7.24 37.68 -7.57
C ALA A 155 8.45 38.15 -8.36
N GLN A 156 8.24 39.17 -9.07
CA GLN A 156 9.10 40.04 -9.85
C GLN A 156 10.35 40.48 -9.07
N ASP A 157 11.10 39.58 -8.44
CA ASP A 157 12.33 39.94 -7.78
C ASP A 157 13.41 40.26 -8.82
N LEU A 158 13.61 41.56 -8.98
CA LEU A 158 14.60 42.22 -9.86
C LEU A 158 16.06 42.00 -9.39
N ILE A 159 16.37 40.99 -8.61
CA ILE A 159 17.66 40.79 -7.98
C ILE A 159 18.40 39.62 -8.64
N ALA A 160 19.65 39.84 -8.95
CA ALA A 160 20.65 38.91 -9.51
C ALA A 160 20.18 37.53 -9.96
N PHE A 161 20.14 37.28 -11.26
CA PHE A 161 19.81 35.98 -11.85
C PHE A 161 21.04 35.09 -12.03
N PRO A 162 20.88 33.73 -12.00
CA PRO A 162 19.65 32.98 -11.79
C PRO A 162 19.23 32.95 -10.30
N VAL A 163 17.92 32.89 -10.03
CA VAL A 163 17.36 32.72 -8.68
C VAL A 163 16.78 31.31 -8.57
N ARG A 164 17.20 30.57 -7.56
CA ARG A 164 16.66 29.27 -7.21
C ARG A 164 15.67 29.44 -6.06
N TYR A 165 14.51 28.89 -6.23
CA TYR A 165 13.46 28.77 -5.20
C TYR A 165 13.39 27.31 -4.78
N PRO A 166 14.06 26.94 -3.67
CA PRO A 166 14.06 25.54 -3.21
C PRO A 166 12.67 25.14 -2.76
N GLU A 167 12.34 23.86 -2.98
CA GLU A 167 11.08 23.24 -2.56
C GLU A 167 9.80 23.98 -3.01
N ASN A 168 9.89 24.72 -4.10
CA ASN A 168 8.81 25.57 -4.59
C ASN A 168 7.81 24.84 -5.50
N LEU A 169 8.20 23.70 -6.09
CA LEU A 169 7.33 22.88 -6.93
C LEU A 169 6.73 21.77 -6.12
N ARG A 170 5.41 21.76 -5.98
CA ARG A 170 4.69 20.72 -5.25
C ARG A 170 3.83 19.89 -6.19
N ILE A 171 3.86 18.59 -6.00
CA ILE A 171 2.91 17.66 -6.60
C ILE A 171 1.62 17.75 -5.78
N VAL A 172 0.50 17.93 -6.46
CA VAL A 172 -0.83 18.00 -5.84
C VAL A 172 -1.76 16.89 -6.27
N ASP A 173 -1.46 16.24 -7.40
CA ASP A 173 -2.19 15.09 -7.91
C ASP A 173 -1.32 14.29 -8.87
N GLN A 174 -1.70 13.06 -9.20
CA GLN A 174 -1.06 12.19 -10.17
C GLN A 174 -2.08 11.40 -10.98
N SER A 175 -1.68 11.02 -12.18
CA SER A 175 -2.45 10.16 -13.08
C SER A 175 -1.57 9.06 -13.65
N GLY A 176 -2.18 7.94 -14.00
CA GLY A 176 -1.44 6.78 -14.49
C GLY A 176 -2.27 5.88 -15.38
N THR A 177 -1.61 4.82 -15.87
CA THR A 177 -2.15 3.82 -16.79
C THR A 177 -1.90 2.39 -16.31
N ASP A 178 -2.25 1.43 -17.15
CA ASP A 178 -2.01 0.00 -16.95
C ASP A 178 -2.63 -0.56 -15.65
N GLY A 179 -3.80 -0.01 -15.28
CA GLY A 179 -4.54 -0.45 -14.10
C GLY A 179 -4.26 0.38 -12.84
N PHE A 180 -3.44 1.45 -12.94
CA PHE A 180 -3.16 2.33 -11.84
C PHE A 180 -4.44 2.91 -11.20
N LEU A 181 -4.57 2.71 -9.89
CA LEU A 181 -5.62 3.29 -9.05
C LEU A 181 -4.97 3.96 -7.85
N ALA A 182 -5.12 5.28 -7.73
CA ALA A 182 -4.47 6.05 -6.67
C ALA A 182 -4.86 5.58 -5.26
N GLU A 183 -6.07 5.05 -5.09
CA GLU A 183 -6.55 4.53 -3.81
C GLU A 183 -5.77 3.30 -3.30
N ASN A 184 -5.05 2.61 -4.19
CA ASN A 184 -4.21 1.48 -3.81
C ASN A 184 -2.86 1.90 -3.20
N TYR A 185 -2.56 3.19 -3.18
CA TYR A 185 -1.28 3.74 -2.77
C TYR A 185 -1.40 4.78 -1.67
N ASP A 186 -0.40 4.82 -0.79
CA ASP A 186 -0.17 5.88 0.18
C ASP A 186 1.00 6.76 -0.31
N PHE A 187 0.66 7.96 -0.80
CA PHE A 187 1.64 8.83 -1.45
C PHE A 187 2.34 9.77 -0.49
N THR A 188 3.67 9.80 -0.58
CA THR A 188 4.52 10.86 -0.03
C THR A 188 5.01 11.74 -1.17
N TYR A 189 4.74 13.04 -1.11
CA TYR A 189 5.20 14.01 -2.11
C TYR A 189 6.41 14.78 -1.61
N VAL A 190 7.49 14.74 -2.40
CA VAL A 190 8.71 15.51 -2.16
C VAL A 190 8.77 16.68 -3.14
N PRO A 191 8.82 17.92 -2.67
CA PRO A 191 8.84 19.09 -3.53
C PRO A 191 10.15 19.21 -4.31
N GLY A 192 10.05 19.80 -5.49
CA GLY A 192 11.19 20.15 -6.34
C GLY A 192 11.52 21.64 -6.32
N ASP A 193 12.61 22.02 -6.96
CA ASP A 193 13.05 23.41 -7.05
C ASP A 193 12.55 24.08 -8.33
N LEU A 194 12.32 25.39 -8.23
CA LEU A 194 12.12 26.24 -9.39
C LEU A 194 13.30 27.19 -9.57
N VAL A 195 13.87 27.22 -10.77
CA VAL A 195 14.95 28.14 -11.14
C VAL A 195 14.42 29.16 -12.15
N VAL A 196 14.56 30.44 -11.81
CA VAL A 196 14.26 31.54 -12.71
C VAL A 196 15.56 32.08 -13.30
N LYS A 197 15.72 31.95 -14.62
CA LYS A 197 16.88 32.46 -15.37
C LYS A 197 16.67 33.91 -15.79
N GLY A 198 17.73 34.72 -15.71
CA GLY A 198 17.72 36.08 -16.22
C GLY A 198 17.57 36.16 -17.73
N PHE A 199 17.49 37.38 -18.25
CA PHE A 199 17.49 37.62 -19.68
C PHE A 199 18.74 37.04 -20.37
N PRO A 200 18.63 36.48 -21.59
CA PRO A 200 19.81 36.12 -22.35
C PRO A 200 20.75 37.30 -22.46
N GLN A 201 22.03 37.08 -22.16
CA GLN A 201 23.06 38.12 -22.34
C GLN A 201 23.03 38.63 -23.77
N GLY A 202 22.74 39.91 -23.98
CA GLY A 202 22.62 40.52 -25.30
C GLY A 202 21.28 41.19 -25.61
N THR A 203 20.28 41.05 -24.76
CA THR A 203 19.01 41.77 -24.92
C THR A 203 19.18 43.20 -24.41
N VAL A 204 19.31 44.16 -25.32
CA VAL A 204 19.31 45.59 -25.00
C VAL A 204 17.87 46.00 -24.70
N LEU A 205 17.57 46.31 -23.46
CA LEU A 205 16.31 46.95 -23.10
C LEU A 205 16.39 48.42 -23.55
N PHE A 206 15.66 48.81 -24.59
CA PHE A 206 15.42 50.21 -24.91
C PHE A 206 14.40 50.74 -23.91
N ALA A 207 14.79 51.80 -23.17
CA ALA A 207 13.95 52.56 -22.28
C ALA A 207 13.03 53.48 -23.08
#